data_b8a05a9fc336aef3d3369b80729be97a
#
_entry.id   b8a05a9fc336aef3d3369b80729be97a
#
_cell.length_a   1.000
_cell.length_b   1.000
_cell.length_c   1.000
_cell.angle_alpha   90.00
_cell.angle_beta   90.00
_cell.angle_gamma   90.00
#
_symmetry.space_group_name_H-M   'P 1'
#
loop_
_entity.id
_entity.type
_entity.pdbx_description
1 polymer ?
#
loop_
_entity_poly.entity_id
_entity_poly.type
_entity_poly.pdbx_seq_one_letter_code
_entity_poly.pdbx_strand_id
1 'polypeptide(L)'
;MPDAAFPARRVLQIVSVDLSSSDTVTVNVSIVVPVRNEVENVAPLIAEIAAALDGRWAYEIIYVNDGSTDATPQRLAALMKQRANLRQIRHAASSGQSAAVRTGVRAARGVIVATLDGDGQNDPAFLPDLISAIESGGGRIGLAAGQRVGRKDTGFKKLQSRIANGVRNAILRDGTRDTGCGLKAFRRDVFLSLPYFDGLHRFLPALVRREGYDIAYVDVIDRPRRSGVSNYGFFDRLWIGIMDLAGVWWLIRRKRSTPVATEEE
;
A
#
# COMPACT_ATOMS: atom_id res chain seq x y z
N MET A 1 -14.80 42.23 -43.20
CA MET A 1 -14.48 41.40 -42.02
C MET A 1 -14.61 39.96 -42.46
N PRO A 2 -13.49 39.18 -42.55
CA PRO A 2 -13.55 37.79 -43.02
C PRO A 2 -13.85 36.85 -41.88
N ASP A 3 -14.71 35.87 -42.16
CA ASP A 3 -15.09 34.72 -41.34
C ASP A 3 -13.90 33.92 -40.84
N ALA A 4 -13.83 33.70 -39.52
CA ALA A 4 -12.88 32.79 -38.90
C ALA A 4 -13.50 31.37 -38.89
N ALA A 5 -13.03 30.51 -39.79
CA ALA A 5 -13.36 29.09 -39.83
C ALA A 5 -12.70 28.37 -38.67
N PHE A 6 -13.48 27.71 -37.81
CA PHE A 6 -13.01 26.79 -36.78
C PHE A 6 -12.46 25.51 -37.42
N PRO A 7 -11.30 24.97 -36.95
CA PRO A 7 -10.76 23.73 -37.47
C PRO A 7 -11.61 22.53 -37.00
N ALA A 8 -11.85 21.62 -37.96
CA ALA A 8 -12.61 20.40 -37.80
C ALA A 8 -12.11 19.52 -36.61
N ARG A 9 -13.06 19.08 -35.78
CA ARG A 9 -12.84 18.09 -34.73
C ARG A 9 -12.27 16.79 -35.32
N ARG A 10 -11.06 16.41 -34.87
CA ARG A 10 -10.52 15.07 -35.10
C ARG A 10 -11.39 14.07 -34.35
N VAL A 11 -12.13 13.25 -35.06
CA VAL A 11 -12.82 12.07 -34.52
C VAL A 11 -11.72 11.08 -34.11
N LEU A 12 -11.60 10.80 -32.82
CA LEU A 12 -10.80 9.71 -32.34
C LEU A 12 -11.46 8.40 -32.77
N GLN A 13 -10.87 7.74 -33.76
CA GLN A 13 -11.22 6.36 -34.09
C GLN A 13 -10.84 5.47 -32.90
N ILE A 14 -11.84 4.93 -32.22
CA ILE A 14 -11.68 3.86 -31.25
C ILE A 14 -11.26 2.62 -32.05
N VAL A 15 -9.98 2.30 -32.03
CA VAL A 15 -9.49 1.01 -32.53
C VAL A 15 -10.02 -0.06 -31.57
N SER A 16 -11.00 -0.81 -32.03
CA SER A 16 -11.44 -2.05 -31.37
C SER A 16 -10.27 -3.02 -31.39
N VAL A 17 -9.62 -3.21 -30.24
CA VAL A 17 -8.63 -4.26 -30.04
C VAL A 17 -9.40 -5.57 -29.94
N ASP A 18 -9.17 -6.42 -30.96
CA ASP A 18 -9.67 -7.79 -31.01
C ASP A 18 -9.03 -8.59 -29.85
N LEU A 19 -9.81 -8.94 -28.82
CA LEU A 19 -9.42 -9.72 -27.65
C LEU A 19 -9.57 -11.22 -27.92
N SER A 20 -9.15 -11.68 -29.08
CA SER A 20 -9.07 -13.11 -29.36
C SER A 20 -7.68 -13.66 -29.04
N SER A 21 -7.66 -14.57 -28.06
CA SER A 21 -6.61 -15.54 -27.75
C SER A 21 -5.30 -15.05 -27.12
N SER A 22 -5.30 -14.97 -25.81
CA SER A 22 -4.27 -15.62 -24.97
C SER A 22 -4.87 -15.75 -23.57
N ASP A 23 -4.72 -16.89 -22.91
CA ASP A 23 -5.04 -17.13 -21.49
C ASP A 23 -4.16 -16.23 -20.61
N THR A 24 -4.45 -14.94 -20.60
CA THR A 24 -3.88 -14.01 -19.63
C THR A 24 -4.59 -14.27 -18.31
N VAL A 25 -3.96 -15.06 -17.44
CA VAL A 25 -4.38 -15.20 -16.04
C VAL A 25 -4.61 -13.78 -15.50
N THR A 26 -5.87 -13.42 -15.31
CA THR A 26 -6.22 -12.09 -14.81
C THR A 26 -5.72 -11.99 -13.37
N VAL A 27 -4.70 -11.16 -13.16
CA VAL A 27 -4.15 -10.91 -11.82
C VAL A 27 -5.19 -10.20 -10.96
N ASN A 28 -5.63 -10.84 -9.87
CA ASN A 28 -6.61 -10.28 -8.96
C ASN A 28 -5.97 -9.53 -7.79
N VAL A 29 -4.80 -9.98 -7.35
CA VAL A 29 -4.09 -9.45 -6.17
C VAL A 29 -2.67 -9.06 -6.55
N SER A 30 -2.21 -7.88 -6.11
CA SER A 30 -0.82 -7.44 -6.23
C SER A 30 -0.22 -7.26 -4.84
N ILE A 31 0.90 -7.94 -4.58
CA ILE A 31 1.65 -7.80 -3.34
C ILE A 31 2.77 -6.78 -3.58
N VAL A 32 2.72 -5.65 -2.90
CA VAL A 32 3.70 -4.57 -3.02
C VAL A 32 4.64 -4.59 -1.81
N VAL A 33 5.92 -4.78 -2.08
CA VAL A 33 6.98 -4.85 -1.06
C VAL A 33 8.00 -3.74 -1.30
N PRO A 34 7.93 -2.63 -0.55
CA PRO A 34 9.00 -1.63 -0.56
C PRO A 34 10.24 -2.22 0.12
N VAL A 35 11.41 -2.03 -0.50
CA VAL A 35 12.65 -2.60 0.00
C VAL A 35 13.85 -1.67 -0.22
N ARG A 36 14.75 -1.62 0.79
CA ARG A 36 16.02 -0.92 0.69
C ARG A 36 17.07 -1.62 1.53
N ASN A 37 18.11 -2.17 0.87
CA ASN A 37 19.22 -2.88 1.54
C ASN A 37 18.75 -4.07 2.39
N GLU A 38 18.00 -4.97 1.77
CA GLU A 38 17.37 -6.12 2.46
C GLU A 38 17.69 -7.46 1.74
N VAL A 39 18.90 -7.58 1.20
CA VAL A 39 19.32 -8.73 0.34
C VAL A 39 19.01 -10.10 0.96
N GLU A 40 19.20 -10.25 2.29
CA GLU A 40 18.99 -11.51 3.01
C GLU A 40 17.50 -11.84 3.20
N ASN A 41 16.63 -10.83 3.23
CA ASN A 41 15.20 -10.99 3.47
C ASN A 41 14.41 -11.29 2.20
N VAL A 42 14.93 -10.94 1.01
CA VAL A 42 14.20 -11.03 -0.27
C VAL A 42 13.73 -12.46 -0.57
N ALA A 43 14.64 -13.43 -0.56
CA ALA A 43 14.29 -14.80 -0.96
C ALA A 43 13.35 -15.51 0.03
N PRO A 44 13.60 -15.46 1.35
CA PRO A 44 12.67 -16.03 2.31
C PRO A 44 11.28 -15.42 2.23
N LEU A 45 11.17 -14.09 2.11
CA LEU A 45 9.90 -13.39 2.08
C LEU A 45 9.07 -13.74 0.82
N ILE A 46 9.73 -13.87 -0.34
CA ILE A 46 9.06 -14.32 -1.57
C ILE A 46 8.52 -15.76 -1.42
N ALA A 47 9.29 -16.65 -0.79
CA ALA A 47 8.85 -18.02 -0.56
C ALA A 47 7.65 -18.08 0.40
N GLU A 48 7.65 -17.27 1.45
CA GLU A 48 6.56 -17.18 2.42
C GLU A 48 5.29 -16.57 1.82
N ILE A 49 5.41 -15.52 0.98
CA ILE A 49 4.28 -14.97 0.22
C ILE A 49 3.66 -16.03 -0.69
N ALA A 50 4.52 -16.78 -1.39
CA ALA A 50 4.05 -17.86 -2.25
C ALA A 50 3.33 -18.95 -1.46
N ALA A 51 3.89 -19.39 -0.35
CA ALA A 51 3.26 -20.41 0.51
C ALA A 51 1.88 -19.95 1.03
N ALA A 52 1.68 -18.64 1.23
CA ALA A 52 0.40 -18.11 1.69
C ALA A 52 -0.66 -18.02 0.58
N LEU A 53 -0.25 -17.77 -0.68
CA LEU A 53 -1.15 -17.37 -1.76
C LEU A 53 -1.27 -18.37 -2.91
N ASP A 54 -0.27 -19.25 -3.14
CA ASP A 54 -0.28 -20.23 -4.23
C ASP A 54 -1.54 -21.13 -4.15
N GLY A 55 -2.20 -21.30 -5.29
CA GLY A 55 -3.43 -22.08 -5.40
C GLY A 55 -4.70 -21.41 -4.85
N ARG A 56 -4.60 -20.20 -4.30
CA ARG A 56 -5.74 -19.45 -3.74
C ARG A 56 -6.14 -18.25 -4.57
N TRP A 57 -5.15 -17.48 -5.03
CA TRP A 57 -5.36 -16.28 -5.85
C TRP A 57 -4.43 -16.26 -7.06
N ALA A 58 -4.90 -15.67 -8.15
CA ALA A 58 -4.04 -15.22 -9.23
C ALA A 58 -3.39 -13.90 -8.80
N TYR A 59 -2.08 -13.93 -8.50
CA TYR A 59 -1.37 -12.79 -7.91
C TYR A 59 -0.04 -12.48 -8.57
N GLU A 60 0.44 -11.26 -8.38
CA GLU A 60 1.80 -10.84 -8.67
C GLU A 60 2.50 -10.29 -7.42
N ILE A 61 3.82 -10.34 -7.41
CA ILE A 61 4.67 -9.72 -6.37
C ILE A 61 5.46 -8.60 -7.02
N ILE A 62 5.35 -7.39 -6.48
CA ILE A 62 6.04 -6.19 -6.96
C ILE A 62 6.98 -5.70 -5.88
N TYR A 63 8.27 -5.98 -6.02
CA TYR A 63 9.29 -5.36 -5.21
C TYR A 63 9.60 -3.97 -5.73
N VAL A 64 9.47 -2.95 -4.87
CA VAL A 64 9.89 -1.59 -5.19
C VAL A 64 11.19 -1.32 -4.45
N ASN A 65 12.29 -1.41 -5.19
CA ASN A 65 13.64 -1.17 -4.68
C ASN A 65 13.90 0.33 -4.62
N ASP A 66 13.86 0.89 -3.41
CA ASP A 66 14.02 2.30 -3.14
C ASP A 66 15.49 2.70 -3.02
N GLY A 67 16.23 2.55 -4.11
CA GLY A 67 17.62 2.99 -4.20
C GLY A 67 18.58 2.16 -3.32
N SER A 68 18.44 0.83 -3.27
CA SER A 68 19.39 -0.04 -2.57
C SER A 68 20.81 0.08 -3.14
N THR A 69 21.79 0.04 -2.24
CA THR A 69 23.23 0.10 -2.53
C THR A 69 23.95 -1.24 -2.34
N ASP A 70 23.26 -2.23 -1.77
CA ASP A 70 23.72 -3.60 -1.59
C ASP A 70 23.34 -4.51 -2.78
N ALA A 71 23.45 -5.83 -2.61
CA ALA A 71 23.11 -6.83 -3.62
C ALA A 71 21.59 -7.10 -3.77
N THR A 72 20.71 -6.33 -3.12
CA THR A 72 19.24 -6.50 -3.23
C THR A 72 18.74 -6.54 -4.68
N PRO A 73 19.12 -5.58 -5.57
CA PRO A 73 18.60 -5.60 -6.94
C PRO A 73 19.07 -6.81 -7.74
N GLN A 74 20.30 -7.28 -7.53
CA GLN A 74 20.84 -8.47 -8.21
C GLN A 74 20.13 -9.74 -7.72
N ARG A 75 19.86 -9.83 -6.42
CA ARG A 75 19.11 -10.94 -5.83
C ARG A 75 17.69 -11.02 -6.38
N LEU A 76 16.99 -9.90 -6.49
CA LEU A 76 15.67 -9.82 -7.11
C LEU A 76 15.72 -10.24 -8.58
N ALA A 77 16.68 -9.75 -9.37
CA ALA A 77 16.82 -10.10 -10.78
C ALA A 77 17.06 -11.62 -10.99
N ALA A 78 17.80 -12.25 -10.09
CA ALA A 78 18.00 -13.72 -10.13
C ALA A 78 16.71 -14.49 -9.85
N LEU A 79 15.90 -14.04 -8.87
CA LEU A 79 14.64 -14.68 -8.50
C LEU A 79 13.54 -14.47 -9.54
N MET A 80 13.53 -13.33 -10.24
CA MET A 80 12.61 -13.06 -11.35
C MET A 80 12.75 -14.07 -12.51
N LYS A 81 13.95 -14.64 -12.73
CA LYS A 81 14.15 -15.71 -13.72
C LYS A 81 13.45 -17.02 -13.34
N GLN A 82 13.14 -17.21 -12.06
CA GLN A 82 12.53 -18.43 -11.52
C GLN A 82 11.03 -18.28 -11.28
N ARG A 83 10.51 -17.03 -11.23
CA ARG A 83 9.11 -16.71 -10.92
C ARG A 83 8.56 -15.66 -11.87
N ALA A 84 7.69 -16.08 -12.77
CA ALA A 84 7.07 -15.22 -13.78
C ALA A 84 6.16 -14.14 -13.17
N ASN A 85 5.60 -14.37 -11.98
CA ASN A 85 4.74 -13.43 -11.26
C ASN A 85 5.52 -12.45 -10.35
N LEU A 86 6.86 -12.50 -10.34
CA LEU A 86 7.72 -11.58 -9.60
C LEU A 86 8.21 -10.45 -10.51
N ARG A 87 8.05 -9.20 -10.04
CA ARG A 87 8.50 -7.99 -10.74
C ARG A 87 9.31 -7.10 -9.81
N GLN A 88 10.29 -6.41 -10.37
CA GLN A 88 11.05 -5.39 -9.67
C GLN A 88 10.85 -4.03 -10.36
N ILE A 89 10.61 -3.00 -9.55
CA ILE A 89 10.67 -1.59 -9.96
C ILE A 89 11.78 -0.95 -9.14
N ARG A 90 12.62 -0.12 -9.77
CA ARG A 90 13.75 0.50 -9.10
C ARG A 90 13.64 2.01 -9.15
N HIS A 91 13.81 2.66 -7.99
CA HIS A 91 14.07 4.09 -7.91
C HIS A 91 15.57 4.37 -8.11
N ALA A 92 15.91 5.45 -8.80
CA ALA A 92 17.29 5.86 -9.00
C ALA A 92 17.98 6.27 -7.68
N ALA A 93 17.20 6.84 -6.76
CA ALA A 93 17.60 7.21 -5.41
C ALA A 93 16.47 6.92 -4.43
N SER A 94 16.80 6.81 -3.13
CA SER A 94 15.78 6.60 -2.10
C SER A 94 14.82 7.78 -2.03
N SER A 95 13.54 7.48 -2.12
CA SER A 95 12.42 8.44 -2.07
C SER A 95 11.49 8.19 -0.90
N GLY A 96 11.80 7.20 -0.07
CA GLY A 96 11.04 6.84 1.13
C GLY A 96 9.91 5.82 0.88
N GLN A 97 9.44 5.24 1.99
CA GLN A 97 8.47 4.14 1.97
C GLN A 97 7.15 4.51 1.28
N SER A 98 6.62 5.72 1.52
CA SER A 98 5.37 6.17 0.90
C SER A 98 5.47 6.27 -0.61
N ALA A 99 6.59 6.78 -1.13
CA ALA A 99 6.86 6.85 -2.56
C ALA A 99 6.98 5.45 -3.16
N ALA A 100 7.70 4.55 -2.49
CA ALA A 100 7.86 3.17 -2.94
C ALA A 100 6.52 2.42 -2.98
N VAL A 101 5.70 2.52 -1.93
CA VAL A 101 4.34 1.94 -1.92
C VAL A 101 3.51 2.51 -3.07
N ARG A 102 3.49 3.84 -3.25
CA ARG A 102 2.73 4.47 -4.33
C ARG A 102 3.19 4.01 -5.72
N THR A 103 4.48 3.89 -5.94
CA THR A 103 5.06 3.38 -7.20
C THR A 103 4.55 1.96 -7.46
N GLY A 104 4.59 1.08 -6.44
CA GLY A 104 4.10 -0.30 -6.55
C GLY A 104 2.60 -0.35 -6.84
N VAL A 105 1.78 0.43 -6.14
CA VAL A 105 0.32 0.48 -6.35
C VAL A 105 -0.04 0.98 -7.74
N ARG A 106 0.68 1.96 -8.28
CA ARG A 106 0.47 2.44 -9.65
C ARG A 106 0.79 1.37 -10.70
N ALA A 107 1.83 0.58 -10.46
CA ALA A 107 2.25 -0.49 -11.34
C ALA A 107 1.47 -1.82 -11.14
N ALA A 108 0.68 -1.90 -10.09
CA ALA A 108 -0.14 -3.06 -9.76
C ALA A 108 -1.22 -3.31 -10.81
N ARG A 109 -1.45 -4.59 -11.14
CA ARG A 109 -2.48 -5.05 -12.08
C ARG A 109 -3.73 -5.53 -11.34
N GLY A 110 -3.56 -6.02 -10.10
CA GLY A 110 -4.64 -6.51 -9.26
C GLY A 110 -5.58 -5.40 -8.80
N VAL A 111 -6.85 -5.73 -8.65
CA VAL A 111 -7.87 -4.84 -8.07
C VAL A 111 -7.70 -4.70 -6.57
N ILE A 112 -7.11 -5.70 -5.92
CA ILE A 112 -6.69 -5.66 -4.52
C ILE A 112 -5.18 -5.56 -4.47
N VAL A 113 -4.67 -4.64 -3.67
CA VAL A 113 -3.24 -4.51 -3.39
C VAL A 113 -3.00 -4.80 -1.91
N ALA A 114 -2.07 -5.70 -1.62
CA ALA A 114 -1.58 -5.90 -0.25
C ALA A 114 -0.14 -5.39 -0.14
N THR A 115 0.20 -4.83 1.01
CA THR A 115 1.54 -4.34 1.33
C THR A 115 2.10 -5.07 2.54
N LEU A 116 3.41 -5.26 2.56
CA LEU A 116 4.17 -5.70 3.72
C LEU A 116 5.59 -5.14 3.63
N ASP A 117 6.24 -4.98 4.78
CA ASP A 117 7.60 -4.46 4.84
C ASP A 117 8.62 -5.51 4.39
N GLY A 118 9.67 -5.08 3.68
CA GLY A 118 10.69 -5.97 3.11
C GLY A 118 11.68 -6.56 4.13
N ASP A 119 11.60 -6.16 5.42
CA ASP A 119 12.52 -6.58 6.49
C ASP A 119 12.15 -7.93 7.16
N GLY A 120 11.07 -8.57 6.69
CA GLY A 120 10.62 -9.89 7.17
C GLY A 120 9.93 -9.87 8.53
N GLN A 121 9.62 -8.69 9.11
CA GLN A 121 8.88 -8.60 10.38
C GLN A 121 7.40 -8.96 10.23
N ASN A 122 6.81 -8.60 9.11
CA ASN A 122 5.43 -8.95 8.81
C ASN A 122 5.31 -10.40 8.34
N ASP A 123 4.40 -11.15 8.94
CA ASP A 123 4.14 -12.53 8.56
C ASP A 123 3.19 -12.60 7.37
N PRO A 124 3.64 -13.09 6.18
CA PRO A 124 2.78 -13.27 5.02
C PRO A 124 1.61 -14.23 5.22
N ALA A 125 1.63 -15.07 6.24
CA ALA A 125 0.53 -15.98 6.58
C ALA A 125 -0.80 -15.24 6.87
N PHE A 126 -0.76 -13.95 7.20
CA PHE A 126 -1.96 -13.11 7.39
C PHE A 126 -2.46 -12.44 6.11
N LEU A 127 -1.77 -12.57 4.98
CA LEU A 127 -2.24 -12.02 3.69
C LEU A 127 -3.61 -12.56 3.28
N PRO A 128 -3.89 -13.88 3.39
CA PRO A 128 -5.20 -14.43 3.10
C PRO A 128 -6.35 -13.75 3.86
N ASP A 129 -6.18 -13.53 5.15
CA ASP A 129 -7.23 -12.92 5.98
C ASP A 129 -7.51 -11.47 5.58
N LEU A 130 -6.45 -10.71 5.28
CA LEU A 130 -6.57 -9.33 4.82
C LEU A 130 -7.23 -9.23 3.44
N ILE A 131 -6.86 -10.10 2.50
CA ILE A 131 -7.43 -10.14 1.16
C ILE A 131 -8.91 -10.54 1.22
N SER A 132 -9.22 -11.62 1.95
CA SER A 132 -10.59 -12.10 2.13
C SER A 132 -11.49 -11.07 2.81
N ALA A 133 -10.95 -10.25 3.73
CA ALA A 133 -11.70 -9.17 4.36
C ALA A 133 -12.13 -8.10 3.33
N ILE A 134 -11.29 -7.79 2.33
CA ILE A 134 -11.67 -6.89 1.23
C ILE A 134 -12.74 -7.53 0.34
N GLU A 135 -12.53 -8.79 -0.06
CA GLU A 135 -13.44 -9.51 -0.96
C GLU A 135 -14.84 -9.67 -0.35
N SER A 136 -14.91 -10.07 0.92
CA SER A 136 -16.17 -10.27 1.65
C SER A 136 -16.93 -8.97 1.94
N GLY A 137 -16.26 -7.83 1.84
CA GLY A 137 -16.83 -6.52 2.15
C GLY A 137 -17.82 -5.98 1.12
N GLY A 138 -18.07 -6.68 0.01
CA GLY A 138 -19.04 -6.27 -1.01
C GLY A 138 -18.83 -4.85 -1.56
N GLY A 139 -17.57 -4.44 -1.68
CA GLY A 139 -17.18 -3.11 -2.15
C GLY A 139 -17.22 -1.99 -1.09
N ARG A 140 -17.77 -2.23 0.10
CA ARG A 140 -17.81 -1.25 1.19
C ARG A 140 -16.49 -1.14 1.95
N ILE A 141 -15.76 -2.25 2.10
CA ILE A 141 -14.45 -2.27 2.75
C ILE A 141 -13.40 -1.78 1.76
N GLY A 142 -12.79 -0.64 2.04
CA GLY A 142 -11.72 -0.04 1.23
C GLY A 142 -10.32 -0.43 1.70
N LEU A 143 -10.19 -0.84 2.97
CA LEU A 143 -8.93 -1.19 3.62
C LEU A 143 -9.13 -2.31 4.64
N ALA A 144 -8.28 -3.32 4.61
CA ALA A 144 -8.04 -4.25 5.68
C ALA A 144 -6.66 -3.93 6.29
N ALA A 145 -6.61 -3.60 7.57
CA ALA A 145 -5.39 -3.18 8.25
C ALA A 145 -4.99 -4.16 9.34
N GLY A 146 -3.76 -4.66 9.26
CA GLY A 146 -3.15 -5.46 10.31
C GLY A 146 -3.00 -4.65 11.60
N GLN A 147 -3.34 -5.25 12.73
CA GLN A 147 -3.14 -4.69 14.07
C GLN A 147 -2.29 -5.64 14.91
N ARG A 148 -1.09 -5.20 15.24
CA ARG A 148 -0.14 -6.06 15.96
C ARG A 148 -0.58 -6.32 17.38
N VAL A 149 -0.74 -7.60 17.70
CA VAL A 149 -1.02 -8.08 19.06
C VAL A 149 0.22 -8.71 19.69
N GLY A 150 0.27 -8.77 21.01
CA GLY A 150 1.35 -9.48 21.72
C GLY A 150 2.73 -8.80 21.71
N ARG A 151 2.85 -7.51 21.34
CA ARG A 151 4.15 -6.82 21.31
C ARG A 151 4.87 -6.86 22.64
N LYS A 152 6.12 -7.34 22.62
CA LYS A 152 7.02 -7.41 23.79
C LYS A 152 7.80 -6.08 24.01
N ASP A 153 7.13 -4.93 23.85
CA ASP A 153 7.75 -3.63 24.13
C ASP A 153 7.93 -3.41 25.63
N THR A 154 8.94 -2.61 26.01
CA THR A 154 9.11 -2.15 27.39
C THR A 154 7.91 -1.31 27.84
N GLY A 155 7.57 -1.31 29.14
CA GLY A 155 6.41 -0.61 29.70
C GLY A 155 6.35 0.87 29.28
N PHE A 156 7.50 1.55 29.28
CA PHE A 156 7.59 2.95 28.86
C PHE A 156 7.23 3.17 27.38
N LYS A 157 7.76 2.35 26.47
CA LYS A 157 7.42 2.41 25.04
C LYS A 157 5.94 2.10 24.77
N LYS A 158 5.36 1.14 25.53
CA LYS A 158 3.93 0.83 25.45
C LYS A 158 3.06 2.04 25.87
N LEU A 159 3.42 2.72 26.95
CA LEU A 159 2.70 3.89 27.45
C LEU A 159 2.77 5.04 26.41
N GLN A 160 3.97 5.34 25.91
CA GLN A 160 4.19 6.37 24.90
C GLN A 160 3.37 6.11 23.61
N SER A 161 3.42 4.86 23.11
CA SER A 161 2.64 4.44 21.93
C SER A 161 1.13 4.54 22.19
N ARG A 162 0.68 4.16 23.39
CA ARG A 162 -0.75 4.26 23.77
C ARG A 162 -1.23 5.70 23.82
N ILE A 163 -0.45 6.61 24.40
CA ILE A 163 -0.77 8.03 24.44
C ILE A 163 -0.80 8.61 23.02
N ALA A 164 0.23 8.37 22.21
CA ALA A 164 0.28 8.88 20.85
C ALA A 164 -0.88 8.37 20.00
N ASN A 165 -1.20 7.08 20.09
CA ASN A 165 -2.35 6.50 19.38
C ASN A 165 -3.69 7.02 19.92
N GLY A 166 -3.79 7.27 21.23
CA GLY A 166 -4.99 7.87 21.85
C GLY A 166 -5.25 9.28 21.33
N VAL A 167 -4.23 10.15 21.32
CA VAL A 167 -4.31 11.52 20.78
C VAL A 167 -4.69 11.49 19.30
N ARG A 168 -4.00 10.66 18.52
CA ARG A 168 -4.29 10.50 17.11
C ARG A 168 -5.74 10.04 16.87
N ASN A 169 -6.19 9.06 17.61
CA ASN A 169 -7.55 8.50 17.47
C ASN A 169 -8.63 9.51 17.86
N ALA A 170 -8.39 10.34 18.88
CA ALA A 170 -9.27 11.43 19.25
C ALA A 170 -9.42 12.49 18.14
N ILE A 171 -8.33 12.75 17.41
CA ILE A 171 -8.29 13.74 16.32
C ILE A 171 -8.87 13.18 15.01
N LEU A 172 -8.44 11.97 14.60
CA LEU A 172 -8.77 11.40 13.30
C LEU A 172 -9.99 10.46 13.34
N ARG A 173 -10.35 9.94 14.50
CA ARG A 173 -11.50 9.06 14.74
C ARG A 173 -11.55 7.83 13.82
N ASP A 174 -10.38 7.28 13.51
CA ASP A 174 -10.26 6.15 12.58
C ASP A 174 -10.33 4.75 13.23
N GLY A 175 -10.34 4.67 14.56
CA GLY A 175 -10.43 3.41 15.31
C GLY A 175 -9.15 2.58 15.29
N THR A 176 -8.05 3.09 14.73
CA THR A 176 -6.80 2.34 14.58
C THR A 176 -6.04 2.26 15.90
N ARG A 177 -5.72 1.04 16.34
CA ARG A 177 -4.86 0.78 17.52
C ARG A 177 -3.38 0.80 17.17
N ASP A 178 -3.02 0.45 15.92
CA ASP A 178 -1.64 0.38 15.44
C ASP A 178 -1.50 0.90 14.01
N THR A 179 -0.93 2.07 13.88
CA THR A 179 -0.71 2.72 12.58
C THR A 179 0.57 2.30 11.87
N GLY A 180 1.50 1.73 12.65
CA GLY A 180 2.83 1.37 12.17
C GLY A 180 2.91 -0.04 11.57
N CYS A 181 1.82 -0.80 11.52
CA CYS A 181 1.82 -2.09 10.85
C CYS A 181 1.92 -1.92 9.33
N GLY A 182 2.94 -2.50 8.70
CA GLY A 182 3.13 -2.47 7.24
C GLY A 182 2.15 -3.38 6.50
N LEU A 183 1.62 -4.39 7.19
CA LEU A 183 0.74 -5.39 6.63
C LEU A 183 -0.69 -4.86 6.47
N LYS A 184 -1.08 -4.58 5.23
CA LYS A 184 -2.39 -4.02 4.87
C LYS A 184 -2.82 -4.58 3.52
N ALA A 185 -4.13 -4.69 3.31
CA ALA A 185 -4.71 -4.89 1.98
C ALA A 185 -5.75 -3.80 1.71
N PHE A 186 -5.85 -3.34 0.49
CA PHE A 186 -6.79 -2.29 0.11
C PHE A 186 -7.19 -2.41 -1.37
N ARG A 187 -8.31 -1.81 -1.70
CA ARG A 187 -8.71 -1.65 -3.10
C ARG A 187 -7.78 -0.66 -3.78
N ARG A 188 -7.27 -1.05 -4.96
CA ARG A 188 -6.33 -0.22 -5.73
C ARG A 188 -6.93 1.14 -6.13
N ASP A 189 -8.18 1.16 -6.59
CA ASP A 189 -8.90 2.38 -6.96
C ASP A 189 -9.04 3.35 -5.78
N VAL A 190 -9.39 2.83 -4.59
CA VAL A 190 -9.49 3.62 -3.36
C VAL A 190 -8.16 4.25 -3.01
N PHE A 191 -7.05 3.48 -3.02
CA PHE A 191 -5.73 4.04 -2.71
C PHE A 191 -5.33 5.14 -3.69
N LEU A 192 -5.59 4.96 -5.00
CA LEU A 192 -5.23 5.92 -6.02
C LEU A 192 -6.03 7.22 -5.95
N SER A 193 -7.22 7.19 -5.35
CA SER A 193 -8.04 8.39 -5.11
C SER A 193 -7.57 9.22 -3.90
N LEU A 194 -6.71 8.66 -3.02
CA LEU A 194 -6.24 9.35 -1.83
C LEU A 194 -5.24 10.47 -2.16
N PRO A 195 -5.26 11.59 -1.41
CA PRO A 195 -4.25 12.63 -1.53
C PRO A 195 -2.89 12.07 -1.14
N TYR A 196 -1.88 12.30 -2.01
CA TYR A 196 -0.53 11.83 -1.74
C TYR A 196 0.29 12.85 -0.95
N PHE A 197 0.99 12.36 0.09
CA PHE A 197 2.06 13.06 0.81
C PHE A 197 3.02 12.01 1.39
N ASP A 198 4.23 12.43 1.78
CA ASP A 198 5.14 11.52 2.46
C ASP A 198 4.60 11.19 3.86
N GLY A 199 4.68 9.91 4.26
CA GLY A 199 4.01 9.43 5.48
C GLY A 199 2.57 8.90 5.27
N LEU A 200 1.98 9.02 4.08
CA LEU A 200 0.62 8.54 3.74
C LEU A 200 0.31 7.13 4.27
N HIS A 201 1.27 6.21 4.17
CA HIS A 201 1.09 4.81 4.58
C HIS A 201 0.68 4.64 6.05
N ARG A 202 0.97 5.62 6.92
CA ARG A 202 0.59 5.64 8.34
C ARG A 202 -0.85 6.13 8.56
N PHE A 203 -1.41 6.85 7.60
CA PHE A 203 -2.71 7.51 7.70
C PHE A 203 -3.78 6.87 6.81
N LEU A 204 -3.47 5.74 6.16
CA LEU A 204 -4.42 5.04 5.28
C LEU A 204 -5.79 4.83 5.93
N PRO A 205 -5.91 4.37 7.21
CA PRO A 205 -7.23 4.20 7.82
C PRO A 205 -8.05 5.50 7.84
N ALA A 206 -7.45 6.61 8.28
CA ALA A 206 -8.15 7.90 8.35
C ALA A 206 -8.57 8.40 6.96
N LEU A 207 -7.70 8.24 5.96
CA LEU A 207 -7.93 8.71 4.60
C LEU A 207 -8.97 7.85 3.86
N VAL A 208 -8.92 6.53 4.02
CA VAL A 208 -9.91 5.61 3.43
C VAL A 208 -11.30 5.87 4.02
N ARG A 209 -11.38 6.08 5.34
CA ARG A 209 -12.63 6.47 6.01
C ARG A 209 -13.15 7.82 5.53
N ARG A 210 -12.25 8.78 5.30
CA ARG A 210 -12.57 10.06 4.67
C ARG A 210 -13.24 9.87 3.31
N GLU A 211 -12.82 8.88 2.53
CA GLU A 211 -13.44 8.59 1.22
C GLU A 211 -14.79 7.85 1.32
N GLY A 212 -15.23 7.51 2.54
CA GLY A 212 -16.53 6.89 2.79
C GLY A 212 -16.50 5.37 2.80
N TYR A 213 -15.32 4.76 2.81
CA TYR A 213 -15.17 3.32 2.89
C TYR A 213 -15.01 2.85 4.34
N ASP A 214 -15.46 1.62 4.59
CA ASP A 214 -15.24 0.92 5.85
C ASP A 214 -13.83 0.32 5.92
N ILE A 215 -13.39 0.02 7.14
CA ILE A 215 -12.10 -0.59 7.43
C ILE A 215 -12.31 -1.87 8.20
N ALA A 216 -11.73 -2.96 7.72
CA ALA A 216 -11.58 -4.19 8.48
C ALA A 216 -10.26 -4.17 9.25
N TYR A 217 -10.28 -4.64 10.49
CA TYR A 217 -9.07 -4.79 11.30
C TYR A 217 -8.80 -6.27 11.54
N VAL A 218 -7.56 -6.69 11.25
CA VAL A 218 -7.11 -8.09 11.41
C VAL A 218 -5.99 -8.10 12.45
N ASP A 219 -6.15 -8.86 13.52
CA ASP A 219 -5.10 -9.03 14.51
C ASP A 219 -3.96 -9.88 13.91
N VAL A 220 -2.74 -9.34 13.93
CA VAL A 220 -1.56 -9.95 13.34
C VAL A 220 -0.42 -10.04 14.37
N ILE A 221 0.50 -10.96 14.16
CA ILE A 221 1.67 -11.13 15.01
C ILE A 221 2.91 -10.77 14.20
N ASP A 222 3.70 -9.80 14.71
CA ASP A 222 4.99 -9.46 14.11
C ASP A 222 6.07 -10.44 14.61
N ARG A 223 6.99 -10.72 13.72
CA ARG A 223 8.21 -11.49 14.01
C ARG A 223 9.33 -10.58 14.48
N PRO A 224 10.33 -11.10 15.21
CA PRO A 224 11.57 -10.37 15.44
C PRO A 224 12.25 -10.01 14.11
N ARG A 225 12.83 -8.82 14.02
CA ARG A 225 13.61 -8.41 12.84
C ARG A 225 14.80 -9.36 12.66
N ARG A 226 14.97 -9.88 11.45
CA ARG A 226 16.08 -10.82 11.15
C ARG A 226 17.42 -10.09 10.96
N SER A 227 17.40 -8.86 10.37
CA SER A 227 18.59 -8.03 10.11
C SER A 227 18.21 -6.56 9.90
N GLY A 228 19.20 -5.65 10.01
CA GLY A 228 19.04 -4.22 9.71
C GLY A 228 19.00 -3.30 10.93
N VAL A 229 19.43 -2.04 10.75
CA VAL A 229 19.48 -0.97 11.77
C VAL A 229 18.50 0.14 11.42
N SER A 230 17.79 0.67 12.42
CA SER A 230 16.86 1.80 12.25
C SER A 230 17.61 3.13 12.14
N ASN A 231 17.49 3.86 11.02
CA ASN A 231 18.33 5.01 10.64
C ASN A 231 17.77 6.39 11.00
N TYR A 232 16.78 6.55 11.91
CA TYR A 232 16.16 7.86 12.13
C TYR A 232 16.18 8.32 13.61
N GLY A 233 16.44 9.62 13.85
CA GLY A 233 16.38 10.26 15.15
C GLY A 233 14.95 10.36 15.73
N PHE A 234 14.85 10.45 17.07
CA PHE A 234 13.56 10.47 17.78
C PHE A 234 12.80 11.79 17.60
N PHE A 235 13.48 12.93 17.71
CA PHE A 235 12.86 14.28 17.67
C PHE A 235 12.33 14.64 16.28
N ASP A 236 13.07 14.28 15.23
CA ASP A 236 12.65 14.54 13.84
C ASP A 236 11.34 13.80 13.51
N ARG A 237 11.22 12.55 13.98
CA ARG A 237 10.00 11.75 13.80
C ARG A 237 8.80 12.32 14.52
N LEU A 238 9.00 12.89 15.70
CA LEU A 238 7.91 13.45 16.50
C LEU A 238 7.32 14.70 15.83
N TRP A 239 8.20 15.61 15.37
CA TRP A 239 7.76 16.85 14.72
C TRP A 239 7.06 16.59 13.39
N ILE A 240 7.64 15.73 12.53
CA ILE A 240 7.02 15.30 11.29
C ILE A 240 5.65 14.66 11.57
N GLY A 241 5.57 13.80 12.58
CA GLY A 241 4.31 13.15 12.96
C GLY A 241 3.21 14.12 13.41
N ILE A 242 3.56 15.22 14.09
CA ILE A 242 2.61 16.26 14.49
C ILE A 242 2.12 17.04 13.27
N MET A 243 3.03 17.43 12.38
CA MET A 243 2.67 18.15 11.15
C MET A 243 1.81 17.29 10.21
N ASP A 244 2.16 16.02 10.04
CA ASP A 244 1.35 15.07 9.27
C ASP A 244 -0.06 14.92 9.86
N LEU A 245 -0.16 14.81 11.20
CA LEU A 245 -1.44 14.70 11.90
C LEU A 245 -2.32 15.93 11.68
N ALA A 246 -1.74 17.14 11.77
CA ALA A 246 -2.43 18.39 11.50
C ALA A 246 -2.90 18.48 10.03
N GLY A 247 -2.02 18.08 9.08
CA GLY A 247 -2.33 18.04 7.66
C GLY A 247 -3.49 17.08 7.33
N VAL A 248 -3.45 15.87 7.89
CA VAL A 248 -4.52 14.88 7.67
C VAL A 248 -5.84 15.33 8.33
N TRP A 249 -5.78 15.90 9.54
CA TRP A 249 -6.95 16.49 10.17
C TRP A 249 -7.58 17.59 9.31
N TRP A 250 -6.76 18.47 8.73
CA TRP A 250 -7.22 19.49 7.80
C TRP A 250 -7.85 18.88 6.54
N LEU A 251 -7.21 17.89 5.92
CA LEU A 251 -7.75 17.18 4.77
C LEU A 251 -9.12 16.56 5.03
N ILE A 252 -9.31 15.94 6.21
CA ILE A 252 -10.59 15.34 6.59
C ILE A 252 -11.68 16.42 6.69
N ARG A 253 -11.39 17.56 7.29
CA ARG A 253 -12.37 18.65 7.46
C ARG A 253 -12.68 19.41 6.17
N ARG A 254 -11.77 19.39 5.20
CA ARG A 254 -11.95 20.09 3.92
C ARG A 254 -12.61 19.24 2.84
N LYS A 255 -12.91 17.99 3.11
CA LYS A 255 -13.64 17.15 2.15
C LYS A 255 -15.05 17.70 1.96
N ARG A 256 -15.43 17.92 0.71
CA ARG A 256 -16.81 18.11 0.28
C ARG A 256 -17.36 16.76 -0.21
N SER A 257 -18.67 16.59 -0.20
CA SER A 257 -19.32 15.42 -0.82
C SER A 257 -18.93 15.30 -2.28
N THR A 258 -18.64 14.09 -2.72
CA THR A 258 -18.43 13.82 -4.15
C THR A 258 -19.75 14.04 -4.88
N PRO A 259 -19.81 14.90 -5.92
CA PRO A 259 -21.03 15.09 -6.68
C PRO A 259 -21.41 13.80 -7.41
N VAL A 260 -22.69 13.50 -7.46
CA VAL A 260 -23.22 12.48 -8.39
C VAL A 260 -23.36 13.18 -9.72
N ALA A 261 -22.58 12.75 -10.70
CA ALA A 261 -22.68 13.25 -12.07
C ALA A 261 -23.49 12.25 -12.90
N THR A 262 -24.52 12.74 -13.58
CA THR A 262 -25.26 12.02 -14.63
C THR A 262 -24.95 12.69 -15.95
N GLU A 263 -24.65 11.90 -16.97
CA GLU A 263 -24.56 12.38 -18.34
C GLU A 263 -25.98 12.42 -18.88
N GLU A 264 -26.40 13.61 -19.34
CA GLU A 264 -27.68 13.80 -20.04
C GLU A 264 -27.41 13.71 -21.53
N GLU A 265 -28.13 12.81 -22.26
CA GLU A 265 -28.09 12.66 -23.71
C GLU A 265 -28.96 13.71 -24.43
#